data_3fd9bce0de69c4068605c76c71ecefb1
#
_entry.id   3fd9bce0de69c4068605c76c71ecefb1
#
_cell.length_a   1.000
_cell.length_b   1.000
_cell.length_c   1.000
_cell.angle_alpha   90.00
_cell.angle_beta   90.00
_cell.angle_gamma   90.00
#
_symmetry.space_group_name_H-M   'P 1'
#
loop_
_entity.id
_entity.type
_entity.pdbx_description
1 polymer ?
#
loop_
_entity_poly.entity_id
_entity_poly.type
_entity_poly.pdbx_seq_one_letter_code
_entity_poly.pdbx_strand_id
1 'polypeptide(L)'
;MNIRTILITLLAALNVSSVSAQESNGYYFKEFTSGQVLLKNRQFARGKFNYDFVNHQMHFLNGKTDMVVENLQDIDTVIIDKTRFIPYEGRFVEVMKGKNAVILVEKEVKVREQGKTGAMGVATHGSVQAIDVNARFQRVNGENNTDLTIYKDEIKNVYWVLIKNKWKQFRNQVTFLKLYPKKQQESLKQQIKALDVDFDKPEDVLKLLDGIDLV
;
A
#
# COMPACT_ATOMS: atom_id res chain seq x y z
N MET A 1 14.36 -28.53 -62.51
CA MET A 1 14.91 -28.50 -61.15
C MET A 1 14.23 -27.35 -60.42
N ASN A 2 13.18 -27.63 -59.67
CA ASN A 2 12.27 -26.65 -59.10
C ASN A 2 12.75 -26.20 -57.71
N ILE A 3 13.16 -24.96 -57.59
CA ILE A 3 13.49 -24.35 -56.31
C ILE A 3 12.18 -23.82 -55.72
N ARG A 4 11.63 -24.51 -54.75
CA ARG A 4 10.50 -24.01 -53.95
C ARG A 4 11.03 -23.05 -52.91
N THR A 5 10.74 -21.78 -53.13
CA THR A 5 10.96 -20.70 -52.19
C THR A 5 9.97 -20.88 -51.04
N ILE A 6 10.43 -21.29 -49.88
CA ILE A 6 9.64 -21.30 -48.62
C ILE A 6 9.66 -19.91 -48.07
N LEU A 7 8.54 -19.20 -48.21
CA LEU A 7 8.29 -17.91 -47.57
C LEU A 7 7.90 -18.19 -46.10
N ILE A 8 8.85 -18.06 -45.20
CA ILE A 8 8.58 -18.11 -43.74
C ILE A 8 8.07 -16.73 -43.32
N THR A 9 6.75 -16.57 -43.26
CA THR A 9 6.12 -15.44 -42.61
C THR A 9 6.33 -15.56 -41.11
N LEU A 10 7.31 -14.81 -40.58
CA LEU A 10 7.51 -14.61 -39.16
C LEU A 10 6.36 -13.74 -38.63
N LEU A 11 5.31 -14.40 -38.13
CA LEU A 11 4.22 -13.74 -37.43
C LEU A 11 4.75 -13.38 -36.03
N ALA A 12 5.30 -12.16 -35.91
CA ALA A 12 5.63 -11.59 -34.61
C ALA A 12 4.32 -11.36 -33.86
N ALA A 13 3.96 -12.29 -32.98
CA ALA A 13 2.90 -12.09 -32.01
C ALA A 13 3.35 -10.98 -31.04
N LEU A 14 2.91 -9.76 -31.32
CA LEU A 14 2.93 -8.67 -30.36
C LEU A 14 2.03 -9.07 -29.19
N ASN A 15 2.63 -9.65 -28.16
CA ASN A 15 2.00 -9.73 -26.84
C ASN A 15 1.84 -8.31 -26.34
N VAL A 16 0.75 -7.66 -26.73
CA VAL A 16 0.26 -6.47 -26.07
C VAL A 16 -0.22 -6.96 -24.69
N SER A 17 0.68 -6.95 -23.72
CA SER A 17 0.29 -7.07 -22.34
C SER A 17 -0.61 -5.87 -22.05
N SER A 18 -1.92 -6.09 -22.09
CA SER A 18 -2.88 -5.15 -21.55
C SER A 18 -2.49 -4.94 -20.09
N VAL A 19 -1.90 -3.80 -19.77
CA VAL A 19 -1.77 -3.34 -18.41
C VAL A 19 -3.20 -3.01 -17.97
N SER A 20 -3.92 -4.05 -17.55
CA SER A 20 -5.16 -3.86 -16.80
C SER A 20 -4.79 -3.03 -15.59
N ALA A 21 -5.31 -1.82 -15.48
CA ALA A 21 -5.32 -1.11 -14.23
C ALA A 21 -5.90 -2.09 -13.20
N GLN A 22 -5.07 -2.55 -12.28
CA GLN A 22 -5.49 -3.58 -11.33
C GLN A 22 -6.42 -2.92 -10.34
N GLU A 23 -7.71 -3.14 -10.52
CA GLU A 23 -8.72 -2.74 -9.55
C GLU A 23 -8.40 -3.38 -8.20
N SER A 24 -8.38 -2.56 -7.16
CA SER A 24 -8.21 -3.01 -5.79
C SER A 24 -9.55 -2.90 -5.06
N ASN A 25 -9.89 -3.95 -4.35
CA ASN A 25 -11.05 -3.93 -3.46
C ASN A 25 -10.73 -3.30 -2.08
N GLY A 26 -9.61 -2.58 -1.95
CA GLY A 26 -9.15 -1.98 -0.71
C GLY A 26 -8.44 -2.95 0.24
N TYR A 27 -8.31 -4.23 -0.13
CA TYR A 27 -7.49 -5.19 0.60
C TYR A 27 -6.05 -5.21 0.09
N TYR A 28 -5.11 -5.44 1.02
CA TYR A 28 -3.68 -5.53 0.73
C TYR A 28 -3.34 -6.81 -0.06
N PHE A 29 -3.92 -7.93 0.34
CA PHE A 29 -3.77 -9.22 -0.34
C PHE A 29 -5.00 -9.47 -1.22
N LYS A 30 -4.80 -10.18 -2.35
CA LYS A 30 -5.89 -10.53 -3.27
C LYS A 30 -6.97 -11.37 -2.59
N GLU A 31 -6.55 -12.20 -1.62
CA GLU A 31 -7.42 -13.09 -0.85
C GLU A 31 -6.96 -13.16 0.60
N PHE A 32 -7.83 -13.64 1.49
CA PHE A 32 -7.48 -13.88 2.88
C PHE A 32 -6.39 -14.94 2.97
N THR A 33 -5.24 -14.53 3.50
CA THR A 33 -4.00 -15.29 3.52
C THR A 33 -3.70 -15.80 4.92
N SER A 34 -3.04 -16.94 5.02
CA SER A 34 -2.62 -17.53 6.30
C SER A 34 -1.72 -16.58 7.06
N GLY A 35 -2.00 -16.41 8.33
CA GLY A 35 -1.27 -15.50 9.20
C GLY A 35 -1.45 -15.84 10.67
N GLN A 36 -0.85 -14.99 11.52
CA GLN A 36 -0.96 -15.10 12.95
C GLN A 36 -1.02 -13.73 13.62
N VAL A 37 -1.79 -13.64 14.68
CA VAL A 37 -1.81 -12.50 15.62
C VAL A 37 -0.99 -12.88 16.82
N LEU A 38 -0.03 -12.06 17.21
CA LEU A 38 0.71 -12.12 18.46
C LEU A 38 0.13 -11.08 19.41
N LEU A 39 -0.22 -11.50 20.61
CA LEU A 39 -0.72 -10.63 21.66
C LEU A 39 0.42 -10.19 22.61
N LYS A 40 0.27 -9.06 23.28
CA LYS A 40 1.24 -8.54 24.25
C LYS A 40 1.48 -9.47 25.43
N ASN A 41 0.52 -10.33 25.76
CA ASN A 41 0.66 -11.38 26.78
C ASN A 41 1.43 -12.62 26.28
N ARG A 42 2.03 -12.56 25.06
CA ARG A 42 2.77 -13.62 24.38
C ARG A 42 1.93 -14.80 23.89
N GLN A 43 0.61 -14.71 23.98
CA GLN A 43 -0.27 -15.67 23.31
C GLN A 43 -0.36 -15.34 21.83
N PHE A 44 -0.70 -16.33 21.02
CA PHE A 44 -0.91 -16.13 19.58
C PHE A 44 -2.14 -16.91 19.10
N ALA A 45 -2.77 -16.40 18.05
CA ALA A 45 -3.82 -17.07 17.32
C ALA A 45 -3.45 -17.14 15.83
N ARG A 46 -3.82 -18.24 15.17
CA ARG A 46 -3.61 -18.44 13.73
C ARG A 46 -4.93 -18.40 13.01
N GLY A 47 -4.91 -17.93 11.77
CA GLY A 47 -6.10 -17.83 10.95
C GLY A 47 -5.78 -17.34 9.54
N LYS A 48 -6.83 -16.99 8.82
CA LYS A 48 -6.71 -16.30 7.54
C LYS A 48 -7.04 -14.82 7.74
N PHE A 49 -6.13 -13.97 7.34
CA PHE A 49 -6.19 -12.52 7.56
C PHE A 49 -6.08 -11.77 6.23
N ASN A 50 -6.60 -10.55 6.23
CA ASN A 50 -6.30 -9.54 5.23
C ASN A 50 -6.25 -8.16 5.88
N TYR A 51 -5.52 -7.23 5.28
CA TYR A 51 -5.42 -5.87 5.75
C TYR A 51 -6.23 -4.95 4.82
N ASP A 52 -7.26 -4.31 5.39
CA ASP A 52 -8.00 -3.24 4.73
C ASP A 52 -7.21 -1.94 4.87
N PHE A 53 -6.51 -1.55 3.81
CA PHE A 53 -5.69 -0.34 3.82
C PHE A 53 -6.50 0.95 3.61
N VAL A 54 -7.80 0.87 3.31
CA VAL A 54 -8.68 2.03 3.21
C VAL A 54 -9.13 2.48 4.59
N ASN A 55 -9.55 1.50 5.41
CA ASN A 55 -10.01 1.73 6.79
C ASN A 55 -8.90 1.51 7.82
N HIS A 56 -7.71 1.09 7.38
CA HIS A 56 -6.55 0.72 8.22
C HIS A 56 -6.88 -0.34 9.28
N GLN A 57 -7.76 -1.29 8.90
CA GLN A 57 -8.26 -2.35 9.75
C GLN A 57 -7.70 -3.71 9.37
N MET A 58 -7.48 -4.55 10.36
CA MET A 58 -7.13 -5.95 10.16
C MET A 58 -8.40 -6.77 10.17
N HIS A 59 -8.58 -7.60 9.14
CA HIS A 59 -9.68 -8.51 8.99
C HIS A 59 -9.24 -9.95 9.13
N PHE A 60 -10.14 -10.83 9.59
CA PHE A 60 -9.91 -12.27 9.66
C PHE A 60 -11.17 -13.05 9.31
N LEU A 61 -10.99 -14.27 8.83
CA LEU A 61 -12.12 -15.17 8.57
C LEU A 61 -12.45 -16.01 9.80
N ASN A 62 -13.70 -15.91 10.25
CA ASN A 62 -14.32 -16.86 11.16
C ASN A 62 -15.26 -17.76 10.36
N GLY A 63 -14.79 -18.95 9.98
CA GLY A 63 -15.45 -19.79 8.99
C GLY A 63 -15.43 -19.13 7.61
N LYS A 64 -16.57 -18.66 7.13
CA LYS A 64 -16.73 -17.91 5.87
C LYS A 64 -17.03 -16.42 6.09
N THR A 65 -17.17 -16.00 7.34
CA THR A 65 -17.54 -14.64 7.69
C THR A 65 -16.30 -13.79 7.87
N ASP A 66 -16.26 -12.64 7.18
CA ASP A 66 -15.25 -11.61 7.35
C ASP A 66 -15.56 -10.81 8.62
N MET A 67 -14.57 -10.71 9.50
CA MET A 67 -14.65 -10.00 10.79
C MET A 67 -13.47 -9.08 10.97
N VAL A 68 -13.70 -7.95 11.64
CA VAL A 68 -12.64 -7.00 12.00
C VAL A 68 -11.96 -7.43 13.30
N VAL A 69 -10.64 -7.32 13.34
CA VAL A 69 -9.86 -7.51 14.57
C VAL A 69 -10.06 -6.29 15.46
N GLU A 70 -10.66 -6.52 16.61
CA GLU A 70 -10.88 -5.51 17.65
C GLU A 70 -9.76 -5.55 18.71
N ASN A 71 -9.84 -4.65 19.72
CA ASN A 71 -8.91 -4.60 20.86
C ASN A 71 -7.45 -4.46 20.47
N LEU A 72 -7.14 -3.49 19.59
CA LEU A 72 -5.78 -3.20 19.12
C LEU A 72 -4.77 -3.04 20.26
N GLN A 73 -5.22 -2.61 21.44
CA GLN A 73 -4.40 -2.42 22.63
C GLN A 73 -3.77 -3.72 23.15
N ASP A 74 -4.38 -4.87 22.88
CA ASP A 74 -3.88 -6.18 23.35
C ASP A 74 -2.98 -6.84 22.30
N ILE A 75 -2.93 -6.29 21.09
CA ILE A 75 -2.15 -6.83 19.98
C ILE A 75 -0.74 -6.24 19.99
N ASP A 76 0.24 -7.11 19.83
CA ASP A 76 1.64 -6.74 19.58
C ASP A 76 1.89 -6.65 18.07
N THR A 77 1.60 -7.73 17.36
CA THR A 77 1.92 -7.85 15.93
C THR A 77 0.93 -8.78 15.22
N VAL A 78 0.59 -8.45 13.97
CA VAL A 78 -0.06 -9.37 13.03
C VAL A 78 0.92 -9.68 11.91
N ILE A 79 1.11 -10.97 11.60
CA ILE A 79 1.97 -11.41 10.51
C ILE A 79 1.09 -12.15 9.51
N ILE A 80 1.08 -11.69 8.26
CA ILE A 80 0.36 -12.32 7.15
C ILE A 80 1.40 -12.65 6.08
N ASP A 81 1.59 -13.93 5.79
CA ASP A 81 2.70 -14.42 4.96
C ASP A 81 4.04 -13.88 5.51
N LYS A 82 4.69 -12.98 4.82
CA LYS A 82 5.96 -12.35 5.23
C LYS A 82 5.78 -10.90 5.70
N THR A 83 4.59 -10.35 5.56
CA THR A 83 4.30 -8.96 5.90
C THR A 83 3.91 -8.84 7.36
N ARG A 84 4.50 -7.86 8.04
CA ARG A 84 4.26 -7.59 9.46
C ARG A 84 3.49 -6.29 9.62
N PHE A 85 2.45 -6.33 10.45
CA PHE A 85 1.64 -5.16 10.82
C PHE A 85 1.66 -4.98 12.33
N ILE A 86 1.67 -3.73 12.78
CA ILE A 86 1.53 -3.39 14.19
C ILE A 86 0.41 -2.37 14.38
N PRO A 87 -0.24 -2.36 15.56
CA PRO A 87 -1.09 -1.25 15.96
C PRO A 87 -0.25 0.02 16.18
N TYR A 88 -0.63 1.10 15.53
CA TYR A 88 -0.01 2.42 15.68
C TYR A 88 -1.08 3.51 15.59
N GLU A 89 -1.21 4.34 16.62
CA GLU A 89 -2.20 5.43 16.70
C GLU A 89 -3.64 5.01 16.35
N GLY A 90 -4.07 3.84 16.88
CA GLY A 90 -5.45 3.34 16.71
C GLY A 90 -5.74 2.65 15.39
N ARG A 91 -4.74 2.38 14.56
CA ARG A 91 -4.85 1.70 13.27
C ARG A 91 -3.69 0.72 13.07
N PHE A 92 -3.81 -0.16 12.08
CA PHE A 92 -2.69 -1.01 11.69
C PHE A 92 -1.82 -0.33 10.63
N VAL A 93 -0.51 -0.50 10.78
CA VAL A 93 0.50 -0.06 9.80
C VAL A 93 1.48 -1.20 9.53
N GLU A 94 1.96 -1.27 8.29
CA GLU A 94 3.00 -2.23 7.93
C GLU A 94 4.35 -1.83 8.54
N VAL A 95 5.12 -2.79 9.02
CA VAL A 95 6.49 -2.60 9.51
C VAL A 95 7.47 -3.26 8.58
N MET A 96 8.38 -2.49 8.05
CA MET A 96 9.51 -3.00 7.29
C MET A 96 10.81 -2.75 8.04
N LYS A 97 11.61 -3.81 8.17
CA LYS A 97 12.89 -3.78 8.87
C LYS A 97 14.03 -4.06 7.90
N GLY A 98 14.92 -3.11 7.77
CA GLY A 98 16.19 -3.25 7.08
C GLY A 98 17.32 -3.69 8.01
N LYS A 99 18.55 -3.42 7.60
CA LYS A 99 19.76 -3.71 8.37
C LYS A 99 19.92 -2.74 9.55
N ASN A 100 19.78 -1.45 9.28
CA ASN A 100 20.00 -0.36 10.24
C ASN A 100 18.74 0.48 10.49
N ALA A 101 17.72 0.35 9.65
CA ALA A 101 16.50 1.15 9.69
C ALA A 101 15.25 0.30 9.91
N VAL A 102 14.27 0.91 10.54
CA VAL A 102 12.89 0.41 10.62
C VAL A 102 11.99 1.52 10.14
N ILE A 103 11.06 1.19 9.24
CA ILE A 103 10.02 2.11 8.78
C ILE A 103 8.64 1.55 9.04
N LEU A 104 7.70 2.44 9.30
CA LEU A 104 6.29 2.12 9.21
C LEU A 104 5.78 2.62 7.87
N VAL A 105 4.95 1.82 7.22
CA VAL A 105 4.37 2.14 5.91
C VAL A 105 2.85 2.11 6.04
N GLU A 106 2.25 3.21 5.70
CA GLU A 106 0.80 3.39 5.63
C GLU A 106 0.41 3.65 4.18
N LYS A 107 -0.65 3.01 3.70
CA LYS A 107 -1.19 3.25 2.37
C LYS A 107 -2.31 4.30 2.46
N GLU A 108 -2.15 5.40 1.76
CA GLU A 108 -3.16 6.45 1.64
C GLU A 108 -3.82 6.33 0.26
N VAL A 109 -5.13 6.31 0.25
CA VAL A 109 -5.92 6.16 -0.98
C VAL A 109 -6.53 7.50 -1.37
N LYS A 110 -6.32 7.91 -2.62
CA LYS A 110 -7.07 9.01 -3.23
C LYS A 110 -8.24 8.44 -3.99
N VAL A 111 -9.44 8.66 -3.48
CA VAL A 111 -10.65 8.19 -4.13
C VAL A 111 -11.12 9.20 -5.17
N ARG A 112 -11.31 8.76 -6.41
CA ARG A 112 -11.99 9.53 -7.45
C ARG A 112 -13.44 9.09 -7.51
N GLU A 113 -14.38 10.02 -7.47
CA GLU A 113 -15.77 9.70 -7.82
C GLU A 113 -15.81 9.33 -9.30
N GLN A 114 -16.34 8.15 -9.61
CA GLN A 114 -16.87 7.92 -10.96
C GLN A 114 -18.03 8.89 -11.15
N GLY A 115 -17.89 9.82 -12.09
CA GLY A 115 -18.97 10.75 -12.41
C GLY A 115 -20.22 9.95 -12.72
N LYS A 116 -21.32 10.24 -12.03
CA LYS A 116 -22.63 9.65 -12.37
C LYS A 116 -22.90 10.00 -13.81
N THR A 117 -23.12 8.98 -14.65
CA THR A 117 -23.55 9.16 -16.01
C THR A 117 -24.93 9.85 -15.97
N GLY A 118 -24.95 11.13 -16.33
CA GLY A 118 -26.22 11.87 -16.43
C GLY A 118 -27.11 11.25 -17.50
N ALA A 119 -28.38 11.59 -17.51
CA ALA A 119 -29.43 11.04 -18.40
C ALA A 119 -29.10 11.12 -19.92
N MET A 120 -28.01 11.79 -20.32
CA MET A 120 -27.52 11.88 -21.70
C MET A 120 -26.16 11.23 -21.91
N GLY A 121 -25.68 10.35 -21.01
CA GLY A 121 -24.42 9.64 -21.20
C GLY A 121 -23.13 10.48 -21.01
N VAL A 122 -23.25 11.74 -20.58
CA VAL A 122 -22.12 12.63 -20.30
C VAL A 122 -21.80 12.57 -18.81
N ALA A 123 -20.57 12.19 -18.49
CA ALA A 123 -20.09 12.23 -17.10
C ALA A 123 -19.95 13.68 -16.64
N THR A 124 -20.79 14.14 -15.72
CA THR A 124 -20.67 15.45 -15.08
C THR A 124 -19.72 15.34 -13.91
N HIS A 125 -18.56 15.97 -13.99
CA HIS A 125 -17.64 16.16 -12.88
C HIS A 125 -18.17 17.34 -12.03
N GLY A 126 -18.99 17.04 -11.05
CA GLY A 126 -19.37 18.04 -10.03
C GLY A 126 -18.18 18.36 -9.13
N SER A 127 -18.12 19.59 -8.61
CA SER A 127 -17.13 20.01 -7.63
C SER A 127 -17.15 19.07 -6.44
N VAL A 128 -16.05 18.40 -6.18
CA VAL A 128 -15.90 17.42 -5.10
C VAL A 128 -15.91 18.18 -3.77
N GLN A 129 -17.00 18.11 -3.03
CA GLN A 129 -16.95 18.33 -1.58
C GLN A 129 -16.09 17.20 -1.00
N ALA A 130 -15.24 17.53 -0.01
CA ALA A 130 -14.42 16.54 0.67
C ALA A 130 -15.31 15.37 1.16
N ILE A 131 -15.19 14.25 0.47
CA ILE A 131 -15.99 13.07 0.76
C ILE A 131 -15.30 12.38 1.93
N ASP A 132 -16.03 12.06 2.97
CA ASP A 132 -15.55 11.15 3.99
C ASP A 132 -15.38 9.77 3.35
N VAL A 133 -14.15 9.46 2.98
CA VAL A 133 -13.76 8.20 2.36
C VAL A 133 -14.18 7.03 3.24
N ASN A 134 -14.03 7.17 4.55
CA ASN A 134 -14.36 6.12 5.51
C ASN A 134 -15.87 5.80 5.53
N ALA A 135 -16.74 6.81 5.40
CA ALA A 135 -18.17 6.60 5.35
C ALA A 135 -18.61 5.85 4.07
N ARG A 136 -17.87 5.97 2.98
CA ARG A 136 -18.18 5.30 1.70
C ARG A 136 -17.56 3.93 1.53
N PHE A 137 -16.49 3.61 2.25
CA PHE A 137 -15.85 2.29 2.24
C PHE A 137 -16.28 1.42 3.43
N GLN A 138 -17.48 1.62 3.97
CA GLN A 138 -17.99 0.71 4.98
C GLN A 138 -18.22 -0.68 4.36
N ARG A 139 -17.48 -1.66 4.86
CA ARG A 139 -17.70 -3.06 4.52
C ARG A 139 -18.77 -3.63 5.45
N VAL A 140 -19.86 -4.07 4.86
CA VAL A 140 -20.91 -4.81 5.58
C VAL A 140 -20.78 -6.27 5.15
N ASN A 141 -20.53 -7.17 6.12
CA ASN A 141 -20.39 -8.61 5.87
C ASN A 141 -19.30 -9.01 4.84
N GLY A 142 -18.20 -8.26 4.79
CA GLY A 142 -17.07 -8.56 3.87
C GLY A 142 -17.27 -8.07 2.45
N GLU A 143 -18.39 -7.44 2.14
CA GLU A 143 -18.65 -6.86 0.82
C GLU A 143 -18.39 -5.34 0.84
N ASN A 144 -17.78 -4.85 -0.23
CA ASN A 144 -17.63 -3.40 -0.44
C ASN A 144 -19.01 -2.83 -0.80
N ASN A 145 -19.61 -2.07 0.08
CA ASN A 145 -20.89 -1.39 -0.17
C ASN A 145 -20.67 -0.03 -0.86
N THR A 146 -19.86 -0.01 -1.92
CA THR A 146 -19.56 1.23 -2.63
C THR A 146 -19.41 1.02 -4.14
N ASP A 147 -19.88 2.00 -4.90
CA ASP A 147 -19.66 2.12 -6.34
C ASP A 147 -18.26 2.71 -6.67
N LEU A 148 -17.32 2.72 -5.71
CA LEU A 148 -16.01 3.33 -5.86
C LEU A 148 -14.98 2.28 -6.25
N THR A 149 -14.30 2.51 -7.35
CA THR A 149 -13.16 1.72 -7.80
C THR A 149 -11.87 2.42 -7.36
N ILE A 150 -10.97 1.67 -6.72
CA ILE A 150 -9.64 2.16 -6.34
C ILE A 150 -8.65 1.71 -7.40
N TYR A 151 -8.01 2.68 -8.04
CA TYR A 151 -6.95 2.40 -8.98
C TYR A 151 -5.59 2.38 -8.28
N LYS A 152 -4.67 1.56 -8.76
CA LYS A 152 -3.36 1.37 -8.16
C LYS A 152 -2.52 2.66 -8.08
N ASP A 153 -2.68 3.56 -9.07
CA ASP A 153 -2.00 4.86 -9.13
C ASP A 153 -2.54 5.87 -8.10
N GLU A 154 -3.68 5.58 -7.50
CA GLU A 154 -4.31 6.39 -6.45
C GLU A 154 -3.84 5.98 -5.05
N ILE A 155 -3.16 4.84 -4.92
CA ILE A 155 -2.59 4.38 -3.66
C ILE A 155 -1.20 5.00 -3.52
N LYS A 156 -1.00 5.80 -2.47
CA LYS A 156 0.28 6.41 -2.13
C LYS A 156 0.79 5.91 -0.79
N ASN A 157 2.10 5.77 -0.67
CA ASN A 157 2.72 5.38 0.58
C ASN A 157 3.01 6.61 1.45
N VAL A 158 2.75 6.46 2.72
CA VAL A 158 3.16 7.37 3.79
C VAL A 158 4.14 6.61 4.68
N TYR A 159 5.28 7.19 4.88
CA TYR A 159 6.38 6.58 5.63
C TYR A 159 6.58 7.26 6.96
N TRP A 160 6.92 6.47 7.97
CA TRP A 160 7.32 6.95 9.27
C TRP A 160 8.71 6.38 9.58
N VAL A 161 9.64 7.23 9.98
CA VAL A 161 11.00 6.86 10.38
C VAL A 161 11.29 7.41 11.75
N LEU A 162 12.03 6.65 12.55
CA LEU A 162 12.43 7.07 13.89
C LEU A 162 13.71 7.90 13.81
N ILE A 163 13.61 9.21 14.10
CA ILE A 163 14.76 10.14 14.16
C ILE A 163 14.76 10.77 15.55
N LYS A 164 15.88 10.65 16.28
CA LYS A 164 16.03 11.18 17.65
C LYS A 164 14.88 10.77 18.59
N ASN A 165 14.52 9.49 18.57
CA ASN A 165 13.42 8.90 19.34
C ASN A 165 12.03 9.51 19.06
N LYS A 166 11.85 10.14 17.90
CA LYS A 166 10.55 10.66 17.45
C LYS A 166 10.22 10.13 16.07
N TRP A 167 9.03 9.60 15.91
CA TRP A 167 8.51 9.23 14.60
C TRP A 167 8.29 10.48 13.75
N LYS A 168 8.87 10.48 12.55
CA LYS A 168 8.77 11.56 11.56
C LYS A 168 8.16 11.02 10.29
N GLN A 169 7.15 11.74 9.79
CA GLN A 169 6.42 11.36 8.60
C GLN A 169 7.01 12.01 7.35
N PHE A 170 7.02 11.25 6.25
CA PHE A 170 7.29 11.77 4.90
C PHE A 170 6.58 10.92 3.84
N ARG A 171 6.48 11.43 2.60
CA ARG A 171 5.76 10.77 1.50
C ARG A 171 6.56 10.72 0.20
N ASN A 172 7.52 11.58 0.05
CA ASN A 172 8.31 11.77 -1.16
C ASN A 172 9.65 12.39 -0.83
N GLN A 173 10.51 12.52 -1.84
CA GLN A 173 11.83 13.13 -1.70
C GLN A 173 11.80 14.51 -1.04
N VAL A 174 10.86 15.39 -1.42
CA VAL A 174 10.79 16.76 -0.90
C VAL A 174 10.51 16.77 0.59
N THR A 175 9.53 15.98 1.04
CA THR A 175 9.15 15.87 2.45
C THR A 175 10.20 15.10 3.26
N PHE A 176 10.85 14.10 2.67
CA PHE A 176 11.98 13.39 3.27
C PHE A 176 13.17 14.31 3.55
N LEU A 177 13.60 15.08 2.57
CA LEU A 177 14.73 16.00 2.73
C LEU A 177 14.50 17.06 3.82
N LYS A 178 13.24 17.48 4.04
CA LYS A 178 12.88 18.42 5.13
C LYS A 178 13.11 17.86 6.53
N LEU A 179 13.26 16.54 6.69
CA LEU A 179 13.57 15.92 7.99
C LEU A 179 15.02 16.18 8.42
N TYR A 180 15.90 16.59 7.49
CA TYR A 180 17.32 16.78 7.71
C TYR A 180 17.74 18.26 7.59
N PRO A 181 18.81 18.67 8.30
CA PRO A 181 19.38 20.01 8.16
C PRO A 181 19.78 20.32 6.71
N LYS A 182 19.67 21.59 6.29
CA LYS A 182 19.97 22.03 4.92
C LYS A 182 21.35 21.58 4.42
N LYS A 183 22.35 21.58 5.31
CA LYS A 183 23.73 21.15 4.99
C LYS A 183 23.86 19.68 4.57
N GLN A 184 22.92 18.82 4.98
CA GLN A 184 22.91 17.39 4.65
C GLN A 184 22.03 17.08 3.42
N GLN A 185 21.10 17.97 3.07
CA GLN A 185 20.12 17.70 2.02
C GLN A 185 20.74 17.48 0.65
N GLU A 186 21.86 18.16 0.32
CA GLU A 186 22.51 17.99 -0.97
C GLU A 186 23.18 16.62 -1.10
N SER A 187 23.87 16.16 -0.07
CA SER A 187 24.43 14.80 -0.02
C SER A 187 23.33 13.74 -0.12
N LEU A 188 22.20 13.94 0.59
CA LEU A 188 21.06 13.03 0.52
C LEU A 188 20.43 12.98 -0.88
N LYS A 189 20.31 14.10 -1.58
CA LYS A 189 19.84 14.12 -2.97
C LYS A 189 20.74 13.32 -3.90
N GLN A 190 22.07 13.42 -3.72
CA GLN A 190 23.01 12.63 -4.50
C GLN A 190 22.87 11.14 -4.23
N GLN A 191 22.67 10.74 -2.98
CA GLN A 191 22.43 9.33 -2.62
C GLN A 191 21.11 8.82 -3.20
N ILE A 192 20.02 9.59 -3.10
CA ILE A 192 18.71 9.25 -3.69
C ILE A 192 18.87 9.01 -5.20
N LYS A 193 19.58 9.90 -5.89
CA LYS A 193 19.84 9.76 -7.33
C LYS A 193 20.74 8.56 -7.65
N ALA A 194 21.80 8.33 -6.88
CA ALA A 194 22.74 7.22 -7.09
C ALA A 194 22.08 5.85 -6.88
N LEU A 195 21.13 5.76 -5.96
CA LEU A 195 20.37 4.53 -5.67
C LEU A 195 19.10 4.39 -6.52
N ASP A 196 18.78 5.39 -7.36
CA ASP A 196 17.54 5.46 -8.17
C ASP A 196 16.29 5.19 -7.34
N VAL A 197 16.15 5.89 -6.20
CA VAL A 197 15.12 5.65 -5.21
C VAL A 197 13.75 6.06 -5.73
N ASP A 198 12.85 5.08 -5.83
CA ASP A 198 11.43 5.29 -6.09
C ASP A 198 10.66 5.35 -4.77
N PHE A 199 10.13 6.52 -4.42
CA PHE A 199 9.34 6.71 -3.19
C PHE A 199 7.96 6.04 -3.24
N ASP A 200 7.52 5.51 -4.36
CA ASP A 200 6.33 4.67 -4.44
C ASP A 200 6.64 3.19 -4.11
N LYS A 201 7.95 2.84 -3.91
CA LYS A 201 8.43 1.52 -3.51
C LYS A 201 9.05 1.54 -2.10
N PRO A 202 8.38 0.97 -1.10
CA PRO A 202 8.88 0.97 0.27
C PRO A 202 10.27 0.33 0.43
N GLU A 203 10.60 -0.66 -0.40
CA GLU A 203 11.88 -1.35 -0.40
C GLU A 203 13.05 -0.41 -0.76
N ASP A 204 12.83 0.48 -1.74
CA ASP A 204 13.85 1.46 -2.13
C ASP A 204 14.07 2.50 -1.03
N VAL A 205 12.97 2.94 -0.39
CA VAL A 205 13.02 3.86 0.76
C VAL A 205 13.77 3.22 1.92
N LEU A 206 13.50 1.95 2.23
CA LEU A 206 14.18 1.22 3.29
C LEU A 206 15.69 1.07 3.00
N LYS A 207 16.03 0.75 1.75
CA LYS A 207 17.42 0.64 1.29
C LYS A 207 18.17 1.98 1.40
N LEU A 208 17.52 3.09 1.05
CA LEU A 208 18.06 4.43 1.25
C LEU A 208 18.38 4.69 2.73
N LEU A 209 17.40 4.41 3.60
CA LEU A 209 17.54 4.64 5.04
C LEU A 209 18.58 3.73 5.72
N ASP A 210 18.78 2.53 5.21
CA ASP A 210 19.86 1.63 5.68
C ASP A 210 21.25 2.17 5.40
N GLY A 211 21.41 3.04 4.42
CA GLY A 211 22.65 3.70 4.05
C GLY A 211 22.89 5.06 4.71
N ILE A 212 21.93 5.54 5.52
CA ILE A 212 22.00 6.86 6.16
C ILE A 212 22.10 6.70 7.68
N ASP A 213 22.96 7.50 8.30
CA ASP A 213 23.00 7.62 9.75
C ASP A 213 21.73 8.37 10.23
N LEU A 214 20.83 7.65 10.86
CA LEU A 214 19.59 8.18 11.45
C LEU A 214 19.90 8.82 12.82
N VAL A 215 20.67 9.91 12.82
CA VAL A 215 21.13 10.62 14.04
C VAL A 215 20.07 11.62 14.54
#